data_c90d34a49d086f19287a2e6f9f5d45b0
#
_entry.id   c90d34a49d086f19287a2e6f9f5d45b0
#
_cell.length_a   1.000
_cell.length_b   1.000
_cell.length_c   1.000
_cell.angle_alpha   90.00
_cell.angle_beta   90.00
_cell.angle_gamma   90.00
#
_symmetry.space_group_name_H-M   'P 1'
#
loop_
_entity.id
_entity.type
_entity.pdbx_description
1 polymer ?
#
loop_
_entity_poly.entity_id
_entity_poly.type
_entity_poly.pdbx_seq_one_letter_code
_entity_poly.pdbx_strand_id
1 'polypeptide(L)'
;MGRKALEGWLAEPESEPQQLREAIYLKLLLAARLTDGDLPALLARQRRVYLQRLKDLAVLEEEARSRGRDDLALLYQGALLHTEADLKWVDACAQATRTGRGK
;
A
#
# COMPACT_ATOMS: atom_id res chain seq x y z
N MET A 1 7.84 21.46 15.27
CA MET A 1 7.93 20.08 15.63
C MET A 1 7.74 19.14 14.44
N GLY A 2 6.67 19.30 13.70
CA GLY A 2 6.40 18.45 12.57
C GLY A 2 7.42 18.54 11.46
N ARG A 3 8.02 19.71 11.29
CA ARG A 3 8.97 19.90 10.21
C ARG A 3 10.22 19.07 10.42
N LYS A 4 10.73 19.01 11.63
CA LYS A 4 11.93 18.25 11.93
C LYS A 4 11.67 16.75 11.79
N ALA A 5 10.50 16.32 12.24
CA ALA A 5 10.13 14.92 12.12
C ALA A 5 9.97 14.54 10.65
N LEU A 6 9.40 15.43 9.84
CA LEU A 6 9.23 15.19 8.42
C LEU A 6 10.58 15.09 7.71
N GLU A 7 11.50 15.99 8.06
CA GLU A 7 12.83 15.97 7.45
C GLU A 7 13.57 14.67 7.78
N GLY A 8 13.46 14.22 9.03
CA GLY A 8 14.06 12.96 9.43
C GLY A 8 13.45 11.79 8.69
N TRP A 9 12.14 11.81 8.53
CA TRP A 9 11.46 10.76 7.79
C TRP A 9 11.88 10.73 6.32
N LEU A 10 12.04 11.91 5.73
CA LEU A 10 12.48 11.99 4.33
C LEU A 10 13.94 11.60 4.17
N ALA A 11 14.75 11.83 5.19
CA ALA A 11 16.16 11.44 5.14
C ALA A 11 16.35 9.93 5.18
N GLU A 12 15.39 9.22 5.76
CA GLU A 12 15.42 7.75 5.79
C GLU A 12 14.16 7.20 5.13
N PRO A 13 13.97 7.48 3.84
CA PRO A 13 12.70 7.16 3.19
C PRO A 13 12.45 5.67 3.01
N GLU A 14 13.46 4.84 3.11
CA GLU A 14 13.30 3.44 2.74
C GLU A 14 13.13 2.48 3.90
N SER A 15 13.62 2.83 5.08
CA SER A 15 13.63 1.86 6.16
C SER A 15 12.23 1.60 6.72
N GLU A 16 11.49 2.66 7.09
CA GLU A 16 10.18 2.48 7.71
C GLU A 16 9.10 2.00 6.74
N PRO A 17 8.95 2.61 5.56
CA PRO A 17 7.95 2.11 4.62
C PRO A 17 8.18 0.66 4.23
N GLN A 18 9.43 0.26 4.11
CA GLN A 18 9.75 -1.11 3.78
C GLN A 18 9.37 -2.05 4.91
N GLN A 19 9.64 -1.65 6.14
CA GLN A 19 9.26 -2.46 7.29
C GLN A 19 7.76 -2.63 7.40
N LEU A 20 7.01 -1.57 7.12
CA LEU A 20 5.56 -1.66 7.14
C LEU A 20 5.04 -2.62 6.10
N ARG A 21 5.63 -2.59 4.91
CA ARG A 21 5.24 -3.53 3.86
C ARG A 21 5.53 -4.97 4.26
N GLU A 22 6.70 -5.19 4.82
CA GLU A 22 7.06 -6.53 5.26
C GLU A 22 6.11 -7.03 6.36
N ALA A 23 5.70 -6.14 7.24
CA ALA A 23 4.75 -6.50 8.29
C ALA A 23 3.41 -6.91 7.70
N ILE A 24 2.94 -6.19 6.69
CA ILE A 24 1.68 -6.52 6.03
C ILE A 24 1.80 -7.86 5.31
N TYR A 25 2.90 -8.08 4.60
CA TYR A 25 3.12 -9.34 3.91
C TYR A 25 3.14 -10.50 4.89
N LEU A 26 3.87 -10.34 5.98
CA LEU A 26 3.95 -11.39 6.99
C LEU A 26 2.59 -11.65 7.60
N LYS A 27 1.83 -10.59 7.86
CA LYS A 27 0.51 -10.71 8.43
C LYS A 27 -0.41 -11.52 7.52
N LEU A 28 -0.36 -11.25 6.22
CA LEU A 28 -1.16 -11.97 5.26
C LEU A 28 -0.79 -13.45 5.20
N LEU A 29 0.52 -13.73 5.22
CA LEU A 29 0.99 -15.10 5.19
C LEU A 29 0.58 -15.87 6.45
N LEU A 30 0.70 -15.23 7.61
CA LEU A 30 0.32 -15.85 8.86
C LEU A 30 -1.19 -16.06 8.93
N ALA A 31 -1.95 -15.08 8.48
CA ALA A 31 -3.40 -15.20 8.46
C ALA A 31 -3.82 -16.37 7.57
N ALA A 32 -3.16 -16.53 6.44
CA ALA A 32 -3.46 -17.62 5.53
C ALA A 32 -3.25 -18.97 6.20
N ARG A 33 -2.20 -19.08 6.99
CA ARG A 33 -1.91 -20.34 7.68
C ARG A 33 -2.90 -20.62 8.80
N LEU A 34 -3.30 -19.56 9.51
CA LEU A 34 -4.16 -19.71 10.67
C LEU A 34 -5.61 -19.96 10.29
N THR A 35 -6.06 -19.36 9.21
CA THR A 35 -7.46 -19.39 8.84
C THR A 35 -7.80 -20.41 7.77
N ASP A 36 -6.79 -21.08 7.25
CA ASP A 36 -6.98 -22.22 6.33
C ASP A 36 -7.99 -21.92 5.22
N GLY A 37 -7.53 -21.31 4.16
CA GLY A 37 -8.37 -21.08 2.99
C GLY A 37 -9.02 -19.72 2.91
N ASP A 38 -8.88 -18.90 3.97
CA ASP A 38 -9.43 -17.55 3.94
C ASP A 38 -8.53 -16.56 3.25
N LEU A 39 -7.40 -17.00 2.71
CA LEU A 39 -6.48 -16.10 2.04
C LEU A 39 -7.12 -15.33 0.88
N PRO A 40 -7.91 -15.98 0.00
CA PRO A 40 -8.56 -15.22 -1.08
C PRO A 40 -9.46 -14.10 -0.56
N ALA A 41 -10.18 -14.34 0.53
CA ALA A 41 -11.05 -13.32 1.11
C ALA A 41 -10.23 -12.18 1.69
N LEU A 42 -9.12 -12.50 2.35
CA LEU A 42 -8.24 -11.49 2.92
C LEU A 42 -7.62 -10.63 1.82
N LEU A 43 -7.18 -11.27 0.74
CA LEU A 43 -6.60 -10.54 -0.38
C LEU A 43 -7.63 -9.64 -1.05
N ALA A 44 -8.85 -10.12 -1.20
CA ALA A 44 -9.92 -9.31 -1.80
C ALA A 44 -10.22 -8.09 -0.95
N ARG A 45 -10.23 -8.26 0.38
CA ARG A 45 -10.46 -7.15 1.28
C ARG A 45 -9.33 -6.14 1.21
N GLN A 46 -8.11 -6.62 1.20
CA GLN A 46 -6.95 -5.73 1.12
C GLN A 46 -6.93 -4.98 -0.20
N ARG A 47 -7.34 -5.65 -1.27
CA ARG A 47 -7.43 -5.02 -2.58
C ARG A 47 -8.41 -3.85 -2.56
N ARG A 48 -9.55 -4.03 -1.93
CA ARG A 48 -10.54 -2.95 -1.84
C ARG A 48 -9.99 -1.77 -1.05
N VAL A 49 -9.25 -2.04 0.02
CA VAL A 49 -8.65 -0.99 0.82
C VAL A 49 -7.67 -0.18 -0.02
N TYR A 50 -6.83 -0.85 -0.79
CA TYR A 50 -5.85 -0.16 -1.63
C TYR A 50 -6.53 0.62 -2.75
N LEU A 51 -7.57 0.07 -3.36
CA LEU A 51 -8.30 0.79 -4.40
C LEU A 51 -8.93 2.07 -3.87
N GLN A 52 -9.50 2.00 -2.67
CA GLN A 52 -10.08 3.19 -2.05
C GLN A 52 -9.00 4.21 -1.73
N ARG A 53 -7.86 3.74 -1.24
CA ARG A 53 -6.75 4.63 -0.93
C ARG A 53 -6.23 5.33 -2.18
N LEU A 54 -6.17 4.61 -3.30
CA LEU A 54 -5.74 5.22 -4.56
C LEU A 54 -6.69 6.35 -4.96
N LYS A 55 -7.99 6.14 -4.83
CA LYS A 55 -8.96 7.18 -5.14
C LYS A 55 -8.78 8.39 -4.23
N ASP A 56 -8.64 8.15 -2.95
CA ASP A 56 -8.48 9.24 -1.98
C ASP A 56 -7.21 10.03 -2.26
N LEU A 57 -6.11 9.34 -2.52
CA LEU A 57 -4.84 10.00 -2.79
C LEU A 57 -4.87 10.79 -4.08
N ALA A 58 -5.56 10.28 -5.10
CA ALA A 58 -5.68 11.00 -6.36
C ALA A 58 -6.43 12.32 -6.16
N VAL A 59 -7.48 12.31 -5.37
CA VAL A 59 -8.22 13.54 -5.08
C VAL A 59 -7.35 14.52 -4.31
N LEU A 60 -6.62 14.04 -3.31
CA LEU A 60 -5.75 14.89 -2.51
C LEU A 60 -4.63 15.48 -3.35
N GLU A 61 -4.07 14.69 -4.26
CA GLU A 61 -3.02 15.20 -5.15
C GLU A 61 -3.56 16.30 -6.03
N GLU A 62 -4.73 16.10 -6.60
CA GLU A 62 -5.36 17.09 -7.46
C GLU A 62 -5.64 18.38 -6.70
N GLU A 63 -6.17 18.27 -5.50
CA GLU A 63 -6.45 19.43 -4.68
C GLU A 63 -5.18 20.20 -4.34
N ALA A 64 -4.12 19.46 -3.99
CA ALA A 64 -2.85 20.10 -3.67
C ALA A 64 -2.31 20.87 -4.87
N ARG A 65 -2.40 20.26 -6.06
CA ARG A 65 -1.94 20.88 -7.28
C ARG A 65 -2.72 22.14 -7.60
N SER A 66 -4.03 22.08 -7.47
CA SER A 66 -4.86 23.23 -7.80
C SER A 66 -4.64 24.38 -6.83
N ARG A 67 -4.13 24.10 -5.64
CA ARG A 67 -3.82 25.14 -4.67
C ARG A 67 -2.37 25.62 -4.75
N GLY A 68 -1.63 25.15 -5.75
CA GLY A 68 -0.23 25.52 -5.89
C GLY A 68 0.70 24.83 -4.90
N ARG A 69 0.24 23.77 -4.26
CA ARG A 69 1.05 23.05 -3.28
C ARG A 69 1.73 21.87 -3.96
N ASP A 70 2.67 22.17 -4.84
CA ASP A 70 3.35 21.13 -5.60
C ASP A 70 4.15 20.19 -4.73
N ASP A 71 4.70 20.70 -3.64
CA ASP A 71 5.44 19.87 -2.69
C ASP A 71 4.54 18.80 -2.08
N LEU A 72 3.35 19.20 -1.68
CA LEU A 72 2.39 18.28 -1.09
C LEU A 72 1.87 17.29 -2.14
N ALA A 73 1.66 17.79 -3.36
CA ALA A 73 1.21 16.92 -4.45
C ALA A 73 2.21 15.81 -4.72
N LEU A 74 3.51 16.12 -4.63
CA LEU A 74 4.53 15.09 -4.83
C LEU A 74 4.49 14.03 -3.74
N LEU A 75 4.21 14.42 -2.51
CA LEU A 75 4.07 13.45 -1.43
C LEU A 75 2.90 12.51 -1.69
N TYR A 76 1.77 13.06 -2.13
CA TYR A 76 0.62 12.23 -2.46
C TYR A 76 0.91 11.33 -3.65
N GLN A 77 1.64 11.84 -4.62
CA GLN A 77 2.02 11.04 -5.78
C GLN A 77 2.89 9.85 -5.36
N GLY A 78 3.85 10.09 -4.46
CA GLY A 78 4.67 9.01 -3.94
C GLY A 78 3.84 7.94 -3.25
N ALA A 79 2.89 8.37 -2.42
CA ALA A 79 2.00 7.44 -1.74
C ALA A 79 1.15 6.65 -2.73
N LEU A 80 0.72 7.30 -3.81
CA LEU A 80 -0.03 6.65 -4.87
C LEU A 80 0.79 5.53 -5.50
N LEU A 81 2.03 5.83 -5.87
CA LEU A 81 2.89 4.86 -6.52
C LEU A 81 3.18 3.66 -5.62
N HIS A 82 3.41 3.92 -4.34
CA HIS A 82 3.62 2.84 -3.39
C HIS A 82 2.38 1.98 -3.23
N THR A 83 1.21 2.61 -3.18
CA THR A 83 -0.03 1.88 -3.04
C THR A 83 -0.30 1.03 -4.28
N GLU A 84 0.04 1.56 -5.46
CA GLU A 84 -0.11 0.79 -6.70
C GLU A 84 0.78 -0.45 -6.68
N ALA A 85 2.01 -0.30 -6.18
CA ALA A 85 2.90 -1.44 -6.08
C ALA A 85 2.36 -2.49 -5.13
N ASP A 86 1.83 -2.06 -4.00
CA ASP A 86 1.24 -2.98 -3.03
C ASP A 86 0.02 -3.68 -3.62
N LEU A 87 -0.79 -2.96 -4.39
CA LEU A 87 -1.94 -3.56 -5.04
C LEU A 87 -1.52 -4.62 -6.05
N LYS A 88 -0.47 -4.34 -6.81
CA LYS A 88 0.05 -5.31 -7.76
C LYS A 88 0.53 -6.57 -7.05
N TRP A 89 1.15 -6.41 -5.90
CA TRP A 89 1.59 -7.56 -5.14
C TRP A 89 0.42 -8.40 -4.63
N VAL A 90 -0.62 -7.72 -4.16
CA VAL A 90 -1.83 -8.41 -3.71
C VAL A 90 -2.46 -9.20 -4.86
N ASP A 91 -2.52 -8.57 -6.04
CA ASP A 91 -3.08 -9.24 -7.21
C ASP A 91 -2.22 -10.43 -7.63
N ALA A 92 -0.90 -10.30 -7.52
CA ALA A 92 0.00 -11.40 -7.82
C ALA A 92 -0.21 -12.56 -6.84
N CYS A 93 -0.40 -12.25 -5.58
CA CYS A 93 -0.68 -13.27 -4.59
C CYS A 93 -2.00 -13.99 -4.88
N ALA A 94 -3.01 -13.24 -5.26
CA ALA A 94 -4.30 -13.83 -5.59
C ALA A 94 -4.18 -14.75 -6.79
N GLN A 95 -3.41 -14.33 -7.78
CA GLN A 95 -3.20 -15.13 -8.97
C GLN A 95 -2.45 -16.42 -8.65
N ALA A 96 -1.40 -16.29 -7.85
CA ALA A 96 -0.61 -17.46 -7.47
C ALA A 96 -1.43 -18.44 -6.64
N THR A 97 -2.29 -17.93 -5.77
CA THR A 97 -3.13 -18.78 -4.95
C THR A 97 -4.10 -19.58 -5.80
N ARG A 98 -4.71 -18.92 -6.79
CA ARG A 98 -5.63 -19.62 -7.68
C ARG A 98 -4.91 -20.68 -8.49
N THR A 99 -3.75 -20.35 -9.03
CA THR A 99 -2.97 -21.29 -9.83
C THR A 99 -2.49 -22.47 -8.99
N GLY A 100 -2.00 -22.17 -7.79
CA GLY A 100 -1.50 -23.22 -6.90
C GLY A 100 -2.58 -24.19 -6.48
N ARG A 101 -3.80 -23.73 -6.38
CA ARG A 101 -4.93 -24.58 -5.99
C ARG A 101 -5.34 -25.54 -7.08
N GLY A 102 -5.05 -25.19 -8.31
CA GLY A 102 -5.39 -26.04 -9.44
C GLY A 102 -4.60 -27.31 -9.49
N LYS A 103 -3.60 -27.41 -8.64
CA LYS A 103 -2.83 -28.64 -8.54
C LYS A 103 -3.45 -29.55 -7.52
#